data_8b79713fc44dbfe65029411260c5fe45
#
_entry.id   8b79713fc44dbfe65029411260c5fe45
#
_cell.length_a   1.000
_cell.length_b   1.000
_cell.length_c   1.000
_cell.angle_alpha   90.00
_cell.angle_beta   90.00
_cell.angle_gamma   90.00
#
_symmetry.space_group_name_H-M   'P 1'
#
loop_
_entity.id
_entity.type
_entity.pdbx_description
1 polymer ?
#
loop_
_entity_poly.entity_id
_entity_poly.type
_entity_poly.pdbx_seq_one_letter_code
_entity_poly.pdbx_strand_id
1 'polypeptide(L)'
;MVRRRFHVVLIKPSHYHDDGYVIRWWRGLVPSNSLAALHGVALDCARRRVLGPQVDIDIDVIDETNTRVNIPKLLRRFRKAGGLGIVGLVGVQTNQYNRALDIARPFRLDGIAVVIGGFHVSGCIAMLDGTAVDLDRARELGVSIFAGETEGRFEALLRDTANGGLKPQYDFTKDLVDMTGQPSPFLPIEYV
;
A
#
# COMPACT_ATOMS: atom_id res chain seq x y z
N MET A 1 -6.62 -29.06 -8.17
CA MET A 1 -7.15 -27.73 -8.42
C MET A 1 -6.01 -26.72 -8.37
N VAL A 2 -5.84 -25.88 -9.39
CA VAL A 2 -4.80 -24.83 -9.38
C VAL A 2 -5.29 -23.71 -8.45
N ARG A 3 -4.51 -23.37 -7.43
CA ARG A 3 -4.82 -22.26 -6.52
C ARG A 3 -4.65 -20.91 -7.24
N ARG A 4 -5.57 -20.00 -7.02
CA ARG A 4 -5.46 -18.62 -7.50
C ARG A 4 -4.43 -17.88 -6.64
N ARG A 5 -3.70 -16.96 -7.23
CA ARG A 5 -2.78 -16.07 -6.51
C ARG A 5 -3.34 -14.67 -6.44
N PHE A 6 -3.22 -14.07 -5.27
CA PHE A 6 -3.54 -12.66 -5.04
C PHE A 6 -2.26 -11.96 -4.58
N HIS A 7 -1.81 -10.97 -5.34
CA HIS A 7 -0.52 -10.35 -5.08
C HIS A 7 -0.69 -9.03 -4.32
N VAL A 8 -0.10 -8.93 -3.14
CA VAL A 8 -0.03 -7.72 -2.33
C VAL A 8 1.38 -7.14 -2.44
N VAL A 9 1.50 -5.91 -2.92
CA VAL A 9 2.78 -5.20 -2.99
C VAL A 9 2.70 -3.97 -2.09
N LEU A 10 3.48 -3.94 -1.02
CA LEU A 10 3.56 -2.82 -0.09
C LEU A 10 4.80 -2.00 -0.40
N ILE A 11 4.61 -0.74 -0.75
CA ILE A 11 5.71 0.16 -1.12
C ILE A 11 5.68 1.37 -0.20
N LYS A 12 6.76 1.63 0.52
CA LYS A 12 7.01 2.94 1.12
C LYS A 12 7.75 3.79 0.09
N PRO A 13 7.12 4.84 -0.45
CA PRO A 13 7.78 5.72 -1.41
C PRO A 13 8.92 6.50 -0.76
N SER A 14 9.93 6.83 -1.54
CA SER A 14 10.88 7.88 -1.22
C SER A 14 10.31 9.24 -1.63
N HIS A 15 11.14 10.25 -1.76
CA HIS A 15 10.76 11.58 -2.21
C HIS A 15 11.78 12.09 -3.24
N TYR A 16 11.42 13.16 -3.91
CA TYR A 16 12.32 13.83 -4.86
C TYR A 16 13.23 14.83 -4.15
N HIS A 17 14.47 14.87 -4.57
CA HIS A 17 15.39 15.98 -4.33
C HIS A 17 14.97 17.19 -5.17
N ASP A 18 15.47 18.39 -4.85
CA ASP A 18 15.19 19.62 -5.59
C ASP A 18 15.58 19.54 -7.07
N ASP A 19 16.60 18.74 -7.39
CA ASP A 19 17.04 18.44 -8.76
C ASP A 19 16.15 17.42 -9.51
N GLY A 20 15.05 16.95 -8.89
CA GLY A 20 14.09 16.00 -9.48
C GLY A 20 14.50 14.54 -9.42
N TYR A 21 15.60 14.19 -8.79
CA TYR A 21 16.01 12.79 -8.60
C TYR A 21 15.36 12.17 -7.37
N VAL A 22 15.02 10.88 -7.45
CA VAL A 22 14.51 10.12 -6.30
C VAL A 22 15.64 9.87 -5.32
N ILE A 23 15.46 10.32 -4.07
CA ILE A 23 16.44 10.13 -3.00
C ILE A 23 16.45 8.66 -2.57
N ARG A 24 17.64 8.06 -2.55
CA ARG A 24 17.87 6.72 -2.05
C ARG A 24 19.18 6.68 -1.26
N TRP A 25 19.15 5.99 -0.15
CA TRP A 25 20.31 5.78 0.70
C TRP A 25 20.82 4.35 0.50
N TRP A 26 22.13 4.18 0.48
CA TRP A 26 22.73 2.85 0.33
C TRP A 26 22.40 1.91 1.51
N ARG A 27 22.14 2.47 2.70
CA ARG A 27 21.64 1.74 3.88
C ARG A 27 20.60 2.59 4.58
N GLY A 28 19.41 2.04 4.81
CA GLY A 28 18.44 2.61 5.72
C GLY A 28 18.89 2.38 7.15
N LEU A 29 19.11 3.47 7.91
CA LEU A 29 19.50 3.36 9.34
C LEU A 29 18.31 2.98 10.23
N VAL A 30 17.09 3.23 9.78
CA VAL A 30 15.87 2.99 10.56
C VAL A 30 14.81 2.36 9.66
N PRO A 31 14.33 1.16 10.01
CA PRO A 31 13.23 0.52 9.29
C PRO A 31 11.96 1.36 9.35
N SER A 32 11.15 1.30 8.31
CA SER A 32 9.84 1.96 8.31
C SER A 32 8.85 1.24 9.21
N ASN A 33 8.44 1.88 10.31
CA ASN A 33 7.43 1.33 11.21
C ASN A 33 6.09 1.09 10.51
N SER A 34 5.62 2.03 9.67
CA SER A 34 4.36 1.87 8.93
C SER A 34 4.42 0.69 7.98
N LEU A 35 5.57 0.49 7.29
CA LEU A 35 5.75 -0.65 6.40
C LEU A 35 5.82 -1.96 7.18
N ALA A 36 6.50 -1.99 8.34
CA ALA A 36 6.58 -3.15 9.22
C ALA A 36 5.21 -3.54 9.79
N ALA A 37 4.44 -2.56 10.26
CA ALA A 37 3.10 -2.77 10.81
C ALA A 37 2.18 -3.37 9.74
N LEU A 38 2.10 -2.74 8.57
CA LEU A 38 1.24 -3.22 7.50
C LEU A 38 1.68 -4.58 6.93
N HIS A 39 2.99 -4.85 6.89
CA HIS A 39 3.50 -6.17 6.51
C HIS A 39 3.06 -7.25 7.52
N GLY A 40 3.15 -6.99 8.82
CA GLY A 40 2.65 -7.90 9.86
C GLY A 40 1.17 -8.23 9.68
N VAL A 41 0.34 -7.21 9.44
CA VAL A 41 -1.11 -7.36 9.16
C VAL A 41 -1.35 -8.17 7.87
N ALA A 42 -0.59 -7.90 6.80
CA ALA A 42 -0.73 -8.63 5.54
C ALA A 42 -0.34 -10.11 5.68
N LEU A 43 0.73 -10.41 6.43
CA LEU A 43 1.14 -11.80 6.75
C LEU A 43 0.08 -12.53 7.57
N ASP A 44 -0.57 -11.85 8.51
CA ASP A 44 -1.66 -12.44 9.28
C ASP A 44 -2.86 -12.76 8.38
N CYS A 45 -3.27 -11.85 7.50
CA CYS A 45 -4.31 -12.08 6.50
C CYS A 45 -3.99 -13.29 5.61
N ALA A 46 -2.73 -13.42 5.17
CA ALA A 46 -2.28 -14.55 4.36
C ALA A 46 -2.37 -15.88 5.16
N ARG A 47 -1.91 -15.90 6.41
CA ARG A 47 -1.97 -17.08 7.30
C ARG A 47 -3.41 -17.51 7.56
N ARG A 48 -4.31 -16.57 7.84
CA ARG A 48 -5.74 -16.83 8.08
C ARG A 48 -6.51 -17.13 6.79
N ARG A 49 -5.87 -17.01 5.61
CA ARG A 49 -6.50 -17.23 4.30
C ARG A 49 -7.80 -16.43 4.12
N VAL A 50 -7.74 -15.14 4.43
CA VAL A 50 -8.92 -14.26 4.46
C VAL A 50 -9.68 -14.16 3.12
N LEU A 51 -9.01 -14.48 2.01
CA LEU A 51 -9.62 -14.54 0.67
C LEU A 51 -10.17 -15.93 0.30
N GLY A 52 -10.19 -16.85 1.26
CA GLY A 52 -10.66 -18.22 1.09
C GLY A 52 -9.55 -19.25 0.83
N PRO A 53 -9.86 -20.56 1.00
CA PRO A 53 -8.86 -21.63 1.00
C PRO A 53 -8.21 -21.87 -0.37
N GLN A 54 -8.82 -21.37 -1.46
CA GLN A 54 -8.33 -21.55 -2.83
C GLN A 54 -7.49 -20.37 -3.33
N VAL A 55 -7.24 -19.34 -2.47
CA VAL A 55 -6.45 -18.17 -2.82
C VAL A 55 -5.23 -18.08 -1.92
N ASP A 56 -4.05 -18.12 -2.53
CA ASP A 56 -2.79 -17.85 -1.85
C ASP A 56 -2.45 -16.36 -2.01
N ILE A 57 -2.13 -15.69 -0.89
CA ILE A 57 -1.72 -14.29 -0.88
C ILE A 57 -0.20 -14.23 -0.89
N ASP A 58 0.37 -13.75 -1.99
CA ASP A 58 1.81 -13.47 -2.12
C ASP A 58 2.08 -12.02 -1.73
N ILE A 59 3.10 -11.76 -0.89
CA ILE A 59 3.39 -10.42 -0.39
C ILE A 59 4.81 -10.01 -0.79
N ASP A 60 4.92 -8.84 -1.42
CA ASP A 60 6.19 -8.14 -1.63
C ASP A 60 6.21 -6.85 -0.80
N VAL A 61 7.35 -6.57 -0.18
CA VAL A 61 7.57 -5.36 0.62
C VAL A 61 8.77 -4.60 0.06
N ILE A 62 8.63 -3.30 -0.16
CA ILE A 62 9.68 -2.48 -0.75
C ILE A 62 9.75 -1.14 -0.01
N ASP A 63 10.89 -0.85 0.60
CA ASP A 63 11.22 0.50 1.06
C ASP A 63 12.06 1.19 -0.03
N GLU A 64 11.48 2.17 -0.73
CA GLU A 64 12.18 2.86 -1.82
C GLU A 64 13.30 3.76 -1.31
N THR A 65 13.38 4.02 -0.02
CA THR A 65 14.48 4.81 0.54
C THR A 65 15.83 4.08 0.43
N ASN A 66 15.83 2.76 0.33
CA ASN A 66 17.05 1.94 0.16
C ASN A 66 17.01 0.99 -1.04
N THR A 67 15.83 0.75 -1.64
CA THR A 67 15.67 -0.23 -2.71
C THR A 67 14.90 0.36 -3.90
N ARG A 68 15.40 0.16 -5.11
CA ARG A 68 14.71 0.64 -6.32
C ARG A 68 13.42 -0.15 -6.57
N VAL A 69 12.29 0.55 -6.73
CA VAL A 69 11.04 -0.06 -7.19
C VAL A 69 11.17 -0.50 -8.64
N ASN A 70 11.21 -1.80 -8.89
CA ASN A 70 11.26 -2.36 -10.24
C ASN A 70 9.84 -2.61 -10.76
N ILE A 71 9.18 -1.55 -11.24
CA ILE A 71 7.80 -1.59 -11.74
C ILE A 71 7.59 -2.66 -12.82
N PRO A 72 8.44 -2.79 -13.87
CA PRO A 72 8.26 -3.83 -14.87
C PRO A 72 8.28 -5.27 -14.30
N LYS A 73 9.11 -5.52 -13.28
CA LYS A 73 9.15 -6.83 -12.60
C LYS A 73 7.84 -7.09 -11.85
N LEU A 74 7.33 -6.09 -11.14
CA LEU A 74 6.09 -6.19 -10.38
C LEU A 74 4.87 -6.38 -11.31
N LEU A 75 4.75 -5.62 -12.39
CA LEU A 75 3.69 -5.80 -13.39
C LEU A 75 3.68 -7.22 -13.97
N ARG A 76 4.86 -7.80 -14.28
CA ARG A 76 4.95 -9.20 -14.72
C ARG A 76 4.43 -10.18 -13.67
N ARG A 77 4.65 -9.90 -12.37
CA ARG A 77 4.12 -10.74 -11.28
C ARG A 77 2.60 -10.66 -11.21
N PHE A 78 2.02 -9.46 -11.29
CA PHE A 78 0.57 -9.29 -11.36
C PHE A 78 -0.04 -10.05 -12.54
N ARG A 79 0.54 -9.94 -13.75
CA ARG A 79 0.06 -10.67 -14.92
C ARG A 79 0.11 -12.19 -14.73
N LYS A 80 1.16 -12.72 -14.07
CA LYS A 80 1.22 -14.14 -13.72
C LYS A 80 0.17 -14.55 -12.69
N ALA A 81 -0.27 -13.65 -11.85
CA ALA A 81 -1.39 -13.84 -10.91
C ALA A 81 -2.77 -13.60 -11.54
N GLY A 82 -2.85 -13.44 -12.86
CA GLY A 82 -4.11 -13.13 -13.57
C GLY A 82 -4.63 -11.71 -13.32
N GLY A 83 -3.75 -10.77 -12.96
CA GLY A 83 -4.11 -9.38 -12.64
C GLY A 83 -4.68 -9.19 -11.23
N LEU A 84 -4.80 -10.25 -10.44
CA LEU A 84 -5.38 -10.20 -9.11
C LEU A 84 -4.38 -9.69 -8.08
N GLY A 85 -4.74 -8.62 -7.38
CA GLY A 85 -3.93 -8.09 -6.29
C GLY A 85 -4.05 -6.58 -6.13
N ILE A 86 -3.22 -6.04 -5.25
CA ILE A 86 -3.24 -4.63 -4.86
C ILE A 86 -1.83 -4.11 -4.61
N VAL A 87 -1.59 -2.86 -4.97
CA VAL A 87 -0.41 -2.10 -4.55
C VAL A 87 -0.82 -1.14 -3.45
N GLY A 88 -0.20 -1.26 -2.28
CA GLY A 88 -0.33 -0.32 -1.17
C GLY A 88 0.85 0.66 -1.13
N LEU A 89 0.59 1.95 -1.25
CA LEU A 89 1.56 3.02 -1.02
C LEU A 89 1.46 3.45 0.43
N VAL A 90 2.45 3.02 1.24
CA VAL A 90 2.37 2.95 2.71
C VAL A 90 3.10 4.10 3.38
N GLY A 91 2.48 4.68 4.42
CA GLY A 91 3.11 5.67 5.27
C GLY A 91 3.50 6.96 4.56
N VAL A 92 2.74 7.32 3.52
CA VAL A 92 3.06 8.45 2.63
C VAL A 92 2.98 9.77 3.38
N GLN A 93 4.10 10.50 3.39
CA GLN A 93 4.22 11.85 3.91
C GLN A 93 4.06 12.89 2.80
N THR A 94 3.91 14.16 3.16
CA THR A 94 3.66 15.24 2.21
C THR A 94 4.71 15.34 1.10
N ASN A 95 6.00 15.26 1.46
CA ASN A 95 7.09 15.29 0.48
C ASN A 95 7.20 14.03 -0.38
N GLN A 96 6.58 12.92 0.02
CA GLN A 96 6.56 11.64 -0.70
C GLN A 96 5.37 11.51 -1.65
N TYR A 97 4.36 12.37 -1.51
CA TYR A 97 3.08 12.21 -2.21
C TYR A 97 3.21 12.23 -3.73
N ASN A 98 3.98 13.18 -4.28
CA ASN A 98 4.21 13.23 -5.73
C ASN A 98 4.88 11.95 -6.24
N ARG A 99 5.88 11.44 -5.51
CA ARG A 99 6.54 10.18 -5.85
C ARG A 99 5.59 8.99 -5.76
N ALA A 100 4.73 8.97 -4.76
CA ALA A 100 3.70 7.93 -4.62
C ALA A 100 2.77 7.89 -5.85
N LEU A 101 2.31 9.04 -6.35
CA LEU A 101 1.46 9.11 -7.56
C LEU A 101 2.21 8.63 -8.81
N ASP A 102 3.49 8.96 -8.95
CA ASP A 102 4.32 8.48 -10.08
C ASP A 102 4.53 6.97 -10.06
N ILE A 103 4.65 6.38 -8.86
CA ILE A 103 4.67 4.91 -8.69
C ILE A 103 3.28 4.32 -9.01
N ALA A 104 2.20 4.94 -8.57
CA ALA A 104 0.83 4.47 -8.79
C ALA A 104 0.44 4.39 -10.28
N ARG A 105 0.81 5.41 -11.05
CA ARG A 105 0.39 5.61 -12.44
C ARG A 105 0.57 4.37 -13.33
N PRO A 106 1.77 3.74 -13.44
CA PRO A 106 1.95 2.58 -14.31
C PRO A 106 1.12 1.36 -13.87
N PHE A 107 0.86 1.17 -12.58
CA PHE A 107 0.00 0.10 -12.10
C PHE A 107 -1.46 0.37 -12.48
N ARG A 108 -1.93 1.61 -12.33
CA ARG A 108 -3.29 1.99 -12.72
C ARG A 108 -3.51 1.86 -14.23
N LEU A 109 -2.53 2.22 -15.04
CA LEU A 109 -2.57 2.03 -16.49
C LEU A 109 -2.66 0.55 -16.90
N ASP A 110 -2.08 -0.35 -16.11
CA ASP A 110 -2.17 -1.83 -16.33
C ASP A 110 -3.40 -2.44 -15.63
N GLY A 111 -4.33 -1.61 -15.10
CA GLY A 111 -5.57 -2.05 -14.46
C GLY A 111 -5.42 -2.60 -13.04
N ILE A 112 -4.23 -2.51 -12.44
CA ILE A 112 -3.97 -2.99 -11.09
C ILE A 112 -4.56 -2.04 -10.06
N ALA A 113 -5.22 -2.58 -9.03
CA ALA A 113 -5.72 -1.82 -7.89
C ALA A 113 -4.56 -1.17 -7.13
N VAL A 114 -4.71 0.12 -6.81
CA VAL A 114 -3.73 0.87 -6.00
C VAL A 114 -4.45 1.59 -4.89
N VAL A 115 -3.91 1.51 -3.68
CA VAL A 115 -4.37 2.27 -2.51
C VAL A 115 -3.22 3.09 -1.95
N ILE A 116 -3.51 4.31 -1.51
CA ILE A 116 -2.56 5.21 -0.87
C ILE A 116 -3.03 5.53 0.55
N GLY A 117 -2.12 5.40 1.52
CA GLY A 117 -2.38 5.71 2.92
C GLY A 117 -1.15 6.30 3.60
N GLY A 118 -1.38 6.97 4.73
CA GLY A 118 -0.32 7.57 5.52
C GLY A 118 -0.67 8.97 6.01
N PHE A 119 0.29 9.63 6.64
CA PHE A 119 0.08 10.88 7.34
C PHE A 119 -0.49 12.00 6.44
N HIS A 120 0.04 12.15 5.21
CA HIS A 120 -0.44 13.17 4.30
C HIS A 120 -1.93 13.00 3.98
N VAL A 121 -2.33 11.79 3.59
CA VAL A 121 -3.71 11.47 3.20
C VAL A 121 -4.67 11.61 4.38
N SER A 122 -4.32 11.04 5.54
CA SER A 122 -5.13 11.12 6.75
C SER A 122 -5.26 12.56 7.24
N GLY A 123 -4.17 13.34 7.17
CA GLY A 123 -4.16 14.76 7.52
C GLY A 123 -5.05 15.59 6.59
N CYS A 124 -4.98 15.38 5.27
CA CYS A 124 -5.84 16.07 4.32
C CYS A 124 -7.33 15.82 4.59
N ILE A 125 -7.70 14.57 4.89
CA ILE A 125 -9.10 14.22 5.18
C ILE A 125 -9.55 14.80 6.52
N ALA A 126 -8.73 14.66 7.57
CA ALA A 126 -9.11 15.09 8.92
C ALA A 126 -9.14 16.62 9.08
N MET A 127 -8.26 17.37 8.37
CA MET A 127 -8.07 18.80 8.57
C MET A 127 -8.70 19.67 7.50
N LEU A 128 -8.93 19.15 6.28
CA LEU A 128 -9.38 19.92 5.12
C LEU A 128 -10.77 19.47 4.60
N ASP A 129 -11.55 18.75 5.42
CA ASP A 129 -12.90 18.23 5.08
C ASP A 129 -12.98 17.54 3.70
N GLY A 130 -11.88 16.90 3.29
CA GLY A 130 -11.79 16.17 2.03
C GLY A 130 -11.69 17.04 0.76
N THR A 131 -11.57 18.38 0.90
CA THR A 131 -11.45 19.32 -0.23
C THR A 131 -10.01 19.55 -0.70
N ALA A 132 -9.06 18.75 -0.23
CA ALA A 132 -7.66 18.89 -0.60
C ALA A 132 -7.46 18.57 -2.09
N VAL A 133 -7.06 19.55 -2.88
CA VAL A 133 -6.73 19.42 -4.32
C VAL A 133 -5.71 18.29 -4.58
N ASP A 134 -4.80 18.05 -3.63
CA ASP A 134 -3.85 16.97 -3.74
C ASP A 134 -4.52 15.60 -3.83
N LEU A 135 -5.63 15.36 -3.11
CA LEU A 135 -6.34 14.09 -3.16
C LEU A 135 -7.08 13.87 -4.49
N ASP A 136 -7.46 14.96 -5.18
CA ASP A 136 -8.13 14.85 -6.48
C ASP A 136 -7.20 14.25 -7.53
N ARG A 137 -5.91 14.56 -7.48
CA ARG A 137 -4.90 13.93 -8.36
C ARG A 137 -4.83 12.40 -8.17
N ALA A 138 -4.97 11.91 -6.94
CA ALA A 138 -5.05 10.47 -6.67
C ALA A 138 -6.36 9.86 -7.22
N ARG A 139 -7.49 10.56 -7.01
CA ARG A 139 -8.82 10.16 -7.49
C ARG A 139 -8.86 10.10 -9.02
N GLU A 140 -8.32 11.09 -9.71
CA GLU A 140 -8.21 11.14 -11.19
C GLU A 140 -7.40 9.97 -11.75
N LEU A 141 -6.36 9.52 -11.03
CA LEU A 141 -5.61 8.32 -11.37
C LEU A 141 -6.36 7.03 -11.05
N GLY A 142 -7.53 7.10 -10.38
CA GLY A 142 -8.25 5.95 -9.89
C GLY A 142 -7.55 5.23 -8.74
N VAL A 143 -6.73 5.94 -7.96
CA VAL A 143 -6.09 5.44 -6.74
C VAL A 143 -7.08 5.56 -5.59
N SER A 144 -7.29 4.47 -4.85
CA SER A 144 -8.12 4.47 -3.65
C SER A 144 -7.39 5.15 -2.50
N ILE A 145 -8.11 5.89 -1.70
CA ILE A 145 -7.59 6.63 -0.55
C ILE A 145 -7.92 5.87 0.73
N PHE A 146 -6.92 5.65 1.58
CA PHE A 146 -7.11 5.03 2.89
C PHE A 146 -6.61 5.97 3.99
N ALA A 147 -7.53 6.44 4.82
CA ALA A 147 -7.24 7.33 5.93
C ALA A 147 -7.56 6.65 7.26
N GLY A 148 -6.65 6.80 8.22
CA GLY A 148 -6.72 6.15 9.53
C GLY A 148 -5.84 4.90 9.62
N GLU A 149 -6.01 4.15 10.72
CA GLU A 149 -5.23 2.95 11.01
C GLU A 149 -5.72 1.75 10.20
N THR A 150 -4.80 0.88 9.82
CA THR A 150 -5.08 -0.27 8.93
C THR A 150 -5.44 -1.54 9.70
N GLU A 151 -5.04 -1.62 10.97
CA GLU A 151 -5.26 -2.73 11.86
C GLU A 151 -6.76 -3.03 11.97
N GLY A 152 -7.12 -4.30 11.88
CA GLY A 152 -8.51 -4.76 11.86
C GLY A 152 -9.31 -4.43 10.59
N ARG A 153 -8.75 -3.67 9.63
CA ARG A 153 -9.47 -3.17 8.43
C ARG A 153 -8.88 -3.65 7.11
N PHE A 154 -7.63 -4.09 7.13
CA PHE A 154 -6.91 -4.53 5.93
C PHE A 154 -7.57 -5.74 5.26
N GLU A 155 -8.14 -6.65 6.04
CA GLU A 155 -8.89 -7.79 5.51
C GLU A 155 -10.06 -7.35 4.61
N ALA A 156 -10.83 -6.34 5.04
CA ALA A 156 -11.94 -5.80 4.25
C ALA A 156 -11.43 -5.19 2.93
N LEU A 157 -10.32 -4.45 2.97
CA LEU A 157 -9.67 -3.90 1.78
C LEU A 157 -9.27 -4.99 0.78
N LEU A 158 -8.67 -6.10 1.27
CA LEU A 158 -8.30 -7.23 0.42
C LEU A 158 -9.51 -7.91 -0.19
N ARG A 159 -10.59 -8.11 0.58
CA ARG A 159 -11.84 -8.70 0.10
C ARG A 159 -12.53 -7.82 -0.94
N ASP A 160 -12.63 -6.52 -0.70
CA ASP A 160 -13.18 -5.56 -1.66
C ASP A 160 -12.38 -5.61 -2.96
N THR A 161 -11.04 -5.59 -2.88
CA THR A 161 -10.17 -5.68 -4.06
C THR A 161 -10.37 -6.99 -4.83
N ALA A 162 -10.41 -8.13 -4.12
CA ALA A 162 -10.56 -9.45 -4.74
C ALA A 162 -11.91 -9.61 -5.47
N ASN A 163 -12.94 -8.89 -5.02
CA ASN A 163 -14.29 -8.88 -5.59
C ASN A 163 -14.51 -7.76 -6.62
N GLY A 164 -13.48 -6.97 -6.96
CA GLY A 164 -13.60 -5.83 -7.87
C GLY A 164 -14.38 -4.65 -7.31
N GLY A 165 -14.64 -4.64 -5.99
CA GLY A 165 -15.41 -3.62 -5.28
C GLY A 165 -14.57 -2.64 -4.46
N LEU A 166 -13.28 -2.44 -4.81
CA LEU A 166 -12.42 -1.48 -4.12
C LEU A 166 -13.05 -0.09 -4.15
N LYS A 167 -13.30 0.48 -2.95
CA LYS A 167 -13.93 1.80 -2.82
C LYS A 167 -12.95 2.90 -3.18
N PRO A 168 -13.43 4.04 -3.72
CA PRO A 168 -12.57 5.21 -3.97
C PRO A 168 -11.92 5.75 -2.70
N GLN A 169 -12.59 5.60 -1.54
CA GLN A 169 -12.11 6.09 -0.25
C GLN A 169 -12.56 5.20 0.90
N TYR A 170 -11.65 4.96 1.83
CA TYR A 170 -11.86 4.37 3.14
C TYR A 170 -11.44 5.42 4.16
N ASP A 171 -12.37 5.89 4.98
CA ASP A 171 -12.12 6.91 6.00
C ASP A 171 -12.42 6.35 7.39
N PHE A 172 -11.39 6.23 8.17
CA PHE A 172 -11.42 5.76 9.55
C PHE A 172 -10.71 6.73 10.50
N THR A 173 -10.58 8.00 10.10
CA THR A 173 -9.88 9.01 10.90
C THR A 173 -10.55 9.28 12.25
N LYS A 174 -11.84 9.00 12.36
CA LYS A 174 -12.63 9.18 13.59
C LYS A 174 -12.78 7.89 14.41
N ASP A 175 -12.32 6.76 13.88
CA ASP A 175 -12.50 5.45 14.52
C ASP A 175 -11.21 5.06 15.27
N LEU A 176 -11.33 4.86 16.57
CA LEU A 176 -10.23 4.26 17.35
C LEU A 176 -10.15 2.76 17.06
N VAL A 177 -8.93 2.29 16.83
CA VAL A 177 -8.65 0.85 16.65
C VAL A 177 -8.32 0.24 17.99
N ASP A 178 -8.96 -0.89 18.32
CA ASP A 178 -8.47 -1.74 19.40
C ASP A 178 -7.20 -2.47 18.93
N MET A 179 -6.09 -2.13 19.54
CA MET A 179 -4.78 -2.73 19.24
C MET A 179 -4.58 -4.10 19.92
N THR A 180 -5.53 -4.53 20.78
CA THR A 180 -5.45 -5.81 21.48
C THR A 180 -5.49 -6.97 20.49
N GLY A 181 -4.45 -7.80 20.51
CA GLY A 181 -4.35 -8.96 19.63
C GLY A 181 -4.03 -8.66 18.16
N GLN A 182 -3.73 -7.40 17.82
CA GLN A 182 -3.28 -7.07 16.47
C GLN A 182 -1.90 -7.68 16.17
N PRO A 183 -1.62 -8.04 14.91
CA PRO A 183 -0.33 -8.59 14.51
C PRO A 183 0.82 -7.65 14.82
N SER A 184 1.92 -8.20 15.34
CA SER A 184 3.13 -7.40 15.59
C SER A 184 3.75 -6.92 14.28
N PRO A 185 4.32 -5.70 14.25
CA PRO A 185 5.11 -5.22 13.14
C PRO A 185 6.24 -6.20 12.79
N PHE A 186 6.44 -6.46 11.51
CA PHE A 186 7.46 -7.37 11.02
C PHE A 186 8.08 -6.88 9.71
N LEU A 187 9.42 -6.76 9.69
CA LEU A 187 10.20 -6.63 8.46
C LEU A 187 11.34 -7.64 8.49
N PRO A 188 11.55 -8.42 7.43
CA PRO A 188 12.75 -9.26 7.29
C PRO A 188 14.02 -8.41 7.30
N ILE A 189 15.11 -8.94 7.84
CA ILE A 189 16.42 -8.25 7.95
C ILE A 189 16.95 -7.80 6.58
N GLU A 190 16.64 -8.51 5.52
CA GLU A 190 17.00 -8.17 4.13
C GLU A 190 16.35 -6.88 3.60
N TYR A 191 15.38 -6.32 4.31
CA TYR A 191 14.72 -5.05 3.99
C TYR A 191 15.14 -3.89 4.90
N VAL A 192 16.13 -4.11 5.77
CA VAL A 192 16.64 -3.12 6.74
C VAL A 192 18.00 -2.56 6.32
#